data_a4bf24d555959aa9c03fcdc01cbb55a8
#
_entry.id   a4bf24d555959aa9c03fcdc01cbb55a8
#
_cell.length_a   1.000
_cell.length_b   1.000
_cell.length_c   1.000
_cell.angle_alpha   90.00
_cell.angle_beta   90.00
_cell.angle_gamma   90.00
#
_symmetry.space_group_name_H-M   'P 1'
#
loop_
_entity.id
_entity.type
_entity.pdbx_description
1 polymer ?
#
loop_
_entity_poly.entity_id
_entity_poly.type
_entity_poly.pdbx_seq_one_letter_code
_entity_poly.pdbx_strand_id
1 'polypeptide(L)'
;MKTWKKLLLGFAGIFALTTLAACSSSKDTLEKVQDKGTLTVALNPHFAPFEFKTIQNGKDTIVGADVEIAKAIADELGVKVKFSEMSFDNVLANVQSGKADIAISGISATEERQKIFDFSDTYYESETVLVVKKDATGTYKQTGDFAKKSVAVQKGSIQENIAKANLSDANVVSLAQPGEAINELKSGQVEGVVLEKAIAKGYVDQNSDLAVSDITLKSDSKDAYAVAMPKGSDKLKAKVNKVIAKLKKEGKIDSYVKDAYALSLKSSTK
;
A
#
# COMPACT_ATOMS: atom_id res chain seq x y z
N MET A 1 -64.61 4.90 -67.05
CA MET A 1 -64.75 6.36 -66.87
C MET A 1 -63.68 6.87 -65.96
N LYS A 2 -62.86 7.82 -66.44
CA LYS A 2 -61.95 8.76 -65.82
C LYS A 2 -60.77 8.18 -65.00
N THR A 3 -59.69 8.14 -65.71
CA THR A 3 -58.28 8.19 -65.36
C THR A 3 -57.93 9.40 -64.51
N TRP A 4 -57.08 9.20 -63.43
CA TRP A 4 -56.23 10.30 -62.94
C TRP A 4 -54.87 9.79 -62.57
N LYS A 5 -53.92 10.20 -63.42
CA LYS A 5 -52.49 10.10 -63.17
C LYS A 5 -52.11 11.14 -62.12
N LYS A 6 -51.41 10.75 -61.08
CA LYS A 6 -50.68 11.68 -60.23
C LYS A 6 -49.19 11.35 -60.28
N LEU A 7 -48.44 12.30 -60.75
CA LEU A 7 -46.98 12.42 -60.67
C LEU A 7 -46.55 12.43 -59.21
N LEU A 8 -45.60 11.59 -58.87
CA LEU A 8 -44.85 11.71 -57.62
C LEU A 8 -43.43 12.11 -57.97
N LEU A 9 -43.09 13.39 -57.69
CA LEU A 9 -41.70 13.90 -57.66
C LEU A 9 -40.98 13.27 -56.49
N GLY A 10 -39.88 12.63 -56.80
CA GLY A 10 -38.95 12.13 -55.78
C GLY A 10 -38.13 13.25 -55.16
N PHE A 11 -38.21 13.35 -53.85
CA PHE A 11 -37.23 14.10 -53.03
C PHE A 11 -36.24 13.09 -52.44
N ALA A 12 -35.08 12.98 -53.05
CA ALA A 12 -33.94 12.26 -52.50
C ALA A 12 -33.31 13.13 -51.42
N GLY A 13 -33.73 12.98 -50.20
CA GLY A 13 -33.09 13.54 -49.01
C GLY A 13 -31.83 12.75 -48.69
N ILE A 14 -30.67 13.29 -48.98
CA ILE A 14 -29.35 12.78 -48.56
C ILE A 14 -29.28 13.04 -47.06
N PHE A 15 -29.56 12.03 -46.27
CA PHE A 15 -29.26 12.03 -44.81
C PHE A 15 -27.77 11.74 -44.63
N ALA A 16 -26.96 12.80 -44.58
CA ALA A 16 -25.57 12.68 -44.15
C ALA A 16 -25.55 12.30 -42.67
N LEU A 17 -25.43 10.98 -42.39
CA LEU A 17 -25.05 10.52 -41.04
C LEU A 17 -23.62 10.98 -40.75
N THR A 18 -23.49 12.12 -40.12
CA THR A 18 -22.26 12.47 -39.41
C THR A 18 -22.17 11.56 -38.18
N THR A 19 -21.49 10.44 -38.35
CA THR A 19 -21.03 9.66 -37.18
C THR A 19 -19.99 10.53 -36.45
N LEU A 20 -20.42 11.29 -35.44
CA LEU A 20 -19.52 11.76 -34.42
C LEU A 20 -18.99 10.49 -33.72
N ALA A 21 -17.82 10.03 -34.16
CA ALA A 21 -16.98 9.16 -33.37
C ALA A 21 -16.59 9.99 -32.13
N ALA A 22 -17.42 9.94 -31.10
CA ALA A 22 -17.04 10.37 -29.77
C ALA A 22 -15.93 9.43 -29.32
N CYS A 23 -14.68 9.77 -29.67
CA CYS A 23 -13.52 9.29 -28.95
C CYS A 23 -13.67 9.80 -27.51
N SER A 24 -14.40 9.06 -26.70
CA SER A 24 -14.35 9.16 -25.25
C SER A 24 -12.96 8.67 -24.86
N SER A 25 -11.95 9.53 -25.01
CA SER A 25 -10.69 9.31 -24.33
C SER A 25 -11.02 9.37 -22.84
N SER A 26 -11.01 8.22 -22.18
CA SER A 26 -11.16 8.18 -20.73
C SER A 26 -10.08 9.11 -20.16
N LYS A 27 -10.52 10.14 -19.39
CA LYS A 27 -9.57 11.07 -18.76
C LYS A 27 -8.48 10.30 -18.05
N ASP A 28 -7.24 10.71 -18.24
CA ASP A 28 -6.09 10.20 -17.50
C ASP A 28 -6.32 10.36 -15.99
N THR A 29 -5.72 9.48 -15.19
CA THR A 29 -5.85 9.50 -13.73
C THR A 29 -5.43 10.85 -13.15
N LEU A 30 -4.37 11.49 -13.67
CA LEU A 30 -3.94 12.83 -13.26
C LEU A 30 -5.04 13.88 -13.49
N GLU A 31 -5.63 13.90 -14.67
CA GLU A 31 -6.70 14.83 -15.02
C GLU A 31 -7.93 14.65 -14.12
N LYS A 32 -8.30 13.40 -13.83
CA LYS A 32 -9.40 13.08 -12.90
C LYS A 32 -9.13 13.62 -11.49
N VAL A 33 -7.91 13.46 -10.98
CA VAL A 33 -7.50 13.95 -9.65
C VAL A 33 -7.53 15.49 -9.61
N GLN A 34 -7.00 16.14 -10.65
CA GLN A 34 -6.97 17.60 -10.73
C GLN A 34 -8.37 18.21 -10.85
N ASP A 35 -9.25 17.65 -11.70
CA ASP A 35 -10.63 18.11 -11.88
C ASP A 35 -11.44 17.98 -10.58
N LYS A 36 -11.24 16.90 -9.84
CA LYS A 36 -11.93 16.68 -8.57
C LYS A 36 -11.32 17.49 -7.40
N GLY A 37 -10.11 18.07 -7.58
CA GLY A 37 -9.40 18.85 -6.59
C GLY A 37 -8.98 18.08 -5.34
N THR A 38 -8.93 16.74 -5.42
CA THR A 38 -8.64 15.88 -4.26
C THR A 38 -7.91 14.62 -4.71
N LEU A 39 -6.81 14.30 -4.03
CA LEU A 39 -6.09 13.03 -4.14
C LEU A 39 -6.59 12.09 -3.03
N THR A 40 -7.32 11.03 -3.41
CA THR A 40 -7.76 10.00 -2.47
C THR A 40 -6.69 8.93 -2.35
N VAL A 41 -6.17 8.72 -1.15
CA VAL A 41 -5.06 7.82 -0.83
C VAL A 41 -5.57 6.67 0.01
N ALA A 42 -5.48 5.43 -0.49
CA ALA A 42 -5.77 4.22 0.27
C ALA A 42 -4.56 3.82 1.12
N LEU A 43 -4.80 3.50 2.41
CA LEU A 43 -3.77 3.05 3.34
C LEU A 43 -4.35 2.22 4.49
N ASN A 44 -3.47 1.47 5.18
CA ASN A 44 -3.77 0.77 6.43
C ASN A 44 -3.05 1.44 7.61
N PRO A 45 -3.76 2.25 8.46
CA PRO A 45 -3.10 3.10 9.46
C PRO A 45 -2.72 2.33 10.74
N HIS A 46 -2.07 1.18 10.59
CA HIS A 46 -1.55 0.32 11.66
C HIS A 46 -0.12 -0.13 11.40
N PHE A 47 0.67 0.70 10.67
CA PHE A 47 1.97 0.35 10.15
C PHE A 47 3.04 1.42 10.49
N ALA A 48 3.22 1.69 11.80
CA ALA A 48 4.25 2.64 12.26
C ALA A 48 5.66 2.15 11.91
N PRO A 49 6.54 3.02 11.40
CA PRO A 49 6.45 4.49 11.34
C PRO A 49 5.88 5.07 10.04
N PHE A 50 5.36 4.26 9.11
CA PHE A 50 4.92 4.73 7.80
C PHE A 50 3.54 5.35 7.83
N GLU A 51 2.53 4.66 8.40
CA GLU A 51 1.20 5.20 8.63
C GLU A 51 0.56 4.58 9.88
N PHE A 52 0.17 5.44 10.80
CA PHE A 52 -0.47 5.00 12.05
C PHE A 52 -1.35 6.10 12.64
N LYS A 53 -2.23 5.69 13.55
CA LYS A 53 -3.09 6.63 14.28
C LYS A 53 -2.44 7.09 15.57
N THR A 54 -2.60 8.35 15.87
CA THR A 54 -2.23 8.95 17.16
C THR A 54 -3.14 10.12 17.48
N ILE A 55 -3.23 10.46 18.76
CA ILE A 55 -3.98 11.62 19.21
C ILE A 55 -3.11 12.88 19.06
N GLN A 56 -3.50 13.79 18.17
CA GLN A 56 -2.89 15.10 18.02
C GLN A 56 -3.94 16.18 18.32
N ASN A 57 -3.63 17.05 19.27
CA ASN A 57 -4.55 18.13 19.70
C ASN A 57 -5.96 17.60 20.08
N GLY A 58 -6.03 16.43 20.72
CA GLY A 58 -7.29 15.80 21.15
C GLY A 58 -8.08 15.13 20.00
N LYS A 59 -7.50 15.01 18.78
CA LYS A 59 -8.16 14.38 17.63
C LYS A 59 -7.38 13.15 17.18
N ASP A 60 -8.10 12.09 16.82
CA ASP A 60 -7.54 10.92 16.16
C ASP A 60 -7.04 11.35 14.76
N THR A 61 -5.75 11.17 14.53
CA THR A 61 -5.06 11.68 13.33
C THR A 61 -4.16 10.60 12.75
N ILE A 62 -4.22 10.41 11.44
CA ILE A 62 -3.28 9.54 10.72
C ILE A 62 -1.99 10.32 10.48
N VAL A 63 -0.87 9.73 10.86
CA VAL A 63 0.48 10.31 10.75
C VAL A 63 1.46 9.25 10.25
N GLY A 64 2.64 9.68 9.85
CA GLY A 64 3.72 8.78 9.43
C GLY A 64 4.41 9.23 8.15
N ALA A 65 5.45 8.51 7.76
CA ALA A 65 6.27 8.85 6.60
C ALA A 65 5.45 8.83 5.30
N ASP A 66 4.59 7.82 5.10
CA ASP A 66 3.72 7.67 3.94
C ASP A 66 2.68 8.79 3.85
N VAL A 67 2.21 9.26 5.02
CA VAL A 67 1.28 10.40 5.11
C VAL A 67 1.96 11.69 4.64
N GLU A 68 3.21 11.93 5.03
CA GLU A 68 3.97 13.11 4.61
C GLU A 68 4.33 13.05 3.11
N ILE A 69 4.68 11.86 2.59
CA ILE A 69 4.90 11.66 1.15
C ILE A 69 3.60 11.92 0.36
N ALA A 70 2.46 11.40 0.83
CA ALA A 70 1.16 11.62 0.19
C ALA A 70 0.77 13.11 0.18
N LYS A 71 1.03 13.86 1.25
CA LYS A 71 0.83 15.31 1.31
C LYS A 71 1.70 16.03 0.28
N ALA A 72 3.00 15.68 0.20
CA ALA A 72 3.91 16.28 -0.77
C ALA A 72 3.49 16.00 -2.23
N ILE A 73 2.92 14.80 -2.51
CA ILE A 73 2.35 14.47 -3.81
C ILE A 73 1.12 15.35 -4.09
N ALA A 74 0.19 15.48 -3.14
CA ALA A 74 -1.00 16.32 -3.30
C ALA A 74 -0.64 17.80 -3.54
N ASP A 75 0.36 18.32 -2.83
CA ASP A 75 0.88 19.69 -3.01
C ASP A 75 1.46 19.90 -4.42
N GLU A 76 2.27 18.96 -4.96
CA GLU A 76 2.80 19.03 -6.34
C GLU A 76 1.67 19.00 -7.38
N LEU A 77 0.56 18.29 -7.08
CA LEU A 77 -0.61 18.23 -7.96
C LEU A 77 -1.54 19.44 -7.83
N GLY A 78 -1.37 20.29 -6.79
CA GLY A 78 -2.22 21.43 -6.49
C GLY A 78 -3.61 21.04 -5.97
N VAL A 79 -3.73 19.90 -5.28
CA VAL A 79 -5.00 19.33 -4.78
C VAL A 79 -4.95 19.03 -3.28
N LYS A 80 -6.11 18.80 -2.66
CA LYS A 80 -6.20 18.35 -1.27
C LYS A 80 -5.93 16.85 -1.17
N VAL A 81 -5.32 16.39 -0.08
CA VAL A 81 -5.23 14.95 0.22
C VAL A 81 -6.42 14.50 1.06
N LYS A 82 -6.92 13.29 0.75
CA LYS A 82 -7.94 12.58 1.54
C LYS A 82 -7.49 11.16 1.76
N PHE A 83 -7.34 10.75 3.02
CA PHE A 83 -7.01 9.36 3.37
C PHE A 83 -8.26 8.50 3.44
N SER A 84 -8.16 7.29 2.88
CA SER A 84 -9.18 6.24 2.91
C SER A 84 -8.59 5.04 3.64
N GLU A 85 -9.07 4.80 4.86
CA GLU A 85 -8.57 3.79 5.77
C GLU A 85 -9.21 2.43 5.50
N MET A 86 -8.40 1.37 5.53
CA MET A 86 -8.89 -0.01 5.39
C MET A 86 -7.85 -1.02 5.87
N SER A 87 -8.21 -2.30 5.91
CA SER A 87 -7.24 -3.38 6.10
C SER A 87 -6.30 -3.49 4.89
N PHE A 88 -5.06 -3.93 5.11
CA PHE A 88 -4.00 -3.94 4.09
C PHE A 88 -4.39 -4.76 2.84
N ASP A 89 -5.02 -5.91 3.01
CA ASP A 89 -5.50 -6.77 1.92
C ASP A 89 -6.53 -6.11 0.99
N ASN A 90 -7.16 -5.01 1.42
CA ASN A 90 -8.12 -4.23 0.64
C ASN A 90 -7.52 -2.97 -0.01
N VAL A 91 -6.30 -2.56 0.35
CA VAL A 91 -5.70 -1.30 -0.13
C VAL A 91 -5.59 -1.27 -1.65
N LEU A 92 -4.97 -2.29 -2.25
CA LEU A 92 -4.81 -2.35 -3.72
C LEU A 92 -6.14 -2.54 -4.45
N ALA A 93 -7.08 -3.27 -3.88
CA ALA A 93 -8.42 -3.45 -4.47
C ALA A 93 -9.20 -2.12 -4.57
N ASN A 94 -8.98 -1.19 -3.64
CA ASN A 94 -9.58 0.14 -3.71
C ASN A 94 -9.00 1.00 -4.85
N VAL A 95 -7.72 0.89 -5.14
CA VAL A 95 -7.10 1.53 -6.32
C VAL A 95 -7.64 0.89 -7.61
N GLN A 96 -7.68 -0.43 -7.68
CA GLN A 96 -8.18 -1.15 -8.86
C GLN A 96 -9.64 -0.82 -9.19
N SER A 97 -10.48 -0.65 -8.18
CA SER A 97 -11.90 -0.28 -8.36
C SER A 97 -12.15 1.22 -8.58
N GLY A 98 -11.10 2.05 -8.56
CA GLY A 98 -11.21 3.50 -8.71
C GLY A 98 -11.81 4.24 -7.51
N LYS A 99 -11.92 3.58 -6.34
CA LYS A 99 -12.35 4.21 -5.08
C LYS A 99 -11.25 5.06 -4.45
N ALA A 100 -9.99 4.72 -4.71
CA ALA A 100 -8.83 5.53 -4.40
C ALA A 100 -8.04 5.81 -5.68
N ASP A 101 -7.35 6.95 -5.72
CA ASP A 101 -6.53 7.36 -6.86
C ASP A 101 -5.15 6.75 -6.81
N ILE A 102 -4.61 6.61 -5.60
CA ILE A 102 -3.31 5.96 -5.32
C ILE A 102 -3.41 5.14 -4.03
N ALA A 103 -2.46 4.24 -3.85
CA ALA A 103 -2.21 3.62 -2.55
C ALA A 103 -0.76 3.90 -2.11
N ILE A 104 -0.61 4.24 -0.84
CA ILE A 104 0.69 4.35 -0.17
C ILE A 104 0.53 3.77 1.24
N SER A 105 1.18 2.62 1.49
CA SER A 105 1.00 1.82 2.70
C SER A 105 2.10 0.75 2.81
N GLY A 106 3.37 1.15 2.73
CA GLY A 106 4.49 0.21 2.73
C GLY A 106 4.39 -0.85 1.63
N ILE A 107 3.92 -0.49 0.42
CA ILE A 107 3.58 -1.46 -0.61
C ILE A 107 4.78 -1.79 -1.47
N SER A 108 5.22 -3.06 -1.46
CA SER A 108 6.28 -3.56 -2.35
C SER A 108 5.74 -3.77 -3.78
N ALA A 109 6.49 -3.26 -4.77
CA ALA A 109 6.17 -3.36 -6.20
C ALA A 109 6.60 -4.72 -6.77
N THR A 110 5.92 -5.81 -6.37
CA THR A 110 6.23 -7.15 -6.89
C THR A 110 5.86 -7.27 -8.38
N GLU A 111 6.48 -8.22 -9.09
CA GLU A 111 6.16 -8.49 -10.50
C GLU A 111 4.68 -8.80 -10.73
N GLU A 112 4.04 -9.52 -9.80
CA GLU A 112 2.61 -9.82 -9.88
C GLU A 112 1.75 -8.55 -9.78
N ARG A 113 2.07 -7.68 -8.81
CA ARG A 113 1.37 -6.41 -8.62
C ARG A 113 1.59 -5.46 -9.80
N GLN A 114 2.80 -5.43 -10.38
CA GLN A 114 3.12 -4.61 -11.55
C GLN A 114 2.34 -5.01 -12.82
N LYS A 115 1.84 -6.23 -12.93
CA LYS A 115 0.95 -6.64 -14.03
C LYS A 115 -0.40 -5.90 -13.99
N ILE A 116 -0.86 -5.51 -12.79
CA ILE A 116 -2.20 -4.96 -12.54
C ILE A 116 -2.15 -3.46 -12.25
N PHE A 117 -1.07 -2.97 -11.66
CA PHE A 117 -0.88 -1.60 -11.22
C PHE A 117 0.35 -0.98 -11.85
N ASP A 118 0.37 0.35 -11.96
CA ASP A 118 1.59 1.10 -12.12
C ASP A 118 2.15 1.45 -10.73
N PHE A 119 3.47 1.44 -10.64
CA PHE A 119 4.19 1.81 -9.43
C PHE A 119 5.15 2.97 -9.70
N SER A 120 5.34 3.81 -8.71
CA SER A 120 6.39 4.81 -8.70
C SER A 120 7.78 4.16 -8.61
N ASP A 121 8.82 4.97 -8.70
CA ASP A 121 10.12 4.61 -8.17
C ASP A 121 10.01 4.30 -6.68
N THR A 122 10.88 3.42 -6.17
CA THR A 122 10.87 3.05 -4.75
C THR A 122 11.31 4.23 -3.89
N TYR A 123 10.63 4.43 -2.75
CA TYR A 123 10.99 5.49 -1.81
C TYR A 123 11.70 4.98 -0.56
N TYR A 124 11.53 3.70 -0.19
CA TYR A 124 12.15 3.08 0.97
C TYR A 124 12.50 1.63 0.68
N GLU A 125 13.65 1.15 1.17
CA GLU A 125 14.04 -0.26 1.11
C GLU A 125 13.95 -0.87 2.50
N SER A 126 13.34 -2.06 2.60
CA SER A 126 13.17 -2.80 3.84
C SER A 126 13.74 -4.20 3.71
N GLU A 127 13.74 -4.92 4.82
CA GLU A 127 14.09 -6.33 4.93
C GLU A 127 12.98 -7.05 5.69
N THR A 128 12.70 -8.29 5.32
CA THR A 128 11.78 -9.15 6.07
C THR A 128 12.53 -9.87 7.17
N VAL A 129 12.00 -9.82 8.39
CA VAL A 129 12.56 -10.47 9.58
C VAL A 129 11.52 -11.30 10.31
N LEU A 130 11.98 -12.20 11.17
CA LEU A 130 11.17 -13.01 12.06
C LEU A 130 11.33 -12.50 13.49
N VAL A 131 10.23 -12.12 14.13
CA VAL A 131 10.16 -11.74 15.56
C VAL A 131 9.72 -12.94 16.37
N VAL A 132 10.39 -13.19 17.47
CA VAL A 132 10.11 -14.28 18.43
C VAL A 132 10.12 -13.73 19.86
N LYS A 133 9.67 -14.53 20.83
CA LYS A 133 9.90 -14.22 22.26
C LYS A 133 11.41 -14.26 22.52
N LYS A 134 11.90 -13.35 23.36
CA LYS A 134 13.33 -13.19 23.64
C LYS A 134 13.94 -14.44 24.25
N ASP A 135 13.23 -15.13 25.12
CA ASP A 135 13.66 -16.39 25.72
C ASP A 135 13.66 -17.57 24.75
N ALA A 136 12.97 -17.46 23.62
CA ALA A 136 12.92 -18.46 22.56
C ALA A 136 14.01 -18.34 21.49
N THR A 137 14.84 -17.28 21.52
CA THR A 137 15.92 -17.09 20.54
C THR A 137 16.96 -18.22 20.55
N GLY A 138 17.15 -18.86 21.70
CA GLY A 138 17.98 -20.08 21.83
C GLY A 138 17.35 -21.35 21.28
N THR A 139 16.03 -21.39 21.14
CA THR A 139 15.24 -22.54 20.67
C THR A 139 15.09 -22.52 19.14
N TYR A 140 14.76 -21.35 18.57
CA TYR A 140 14.55 -21.18 17.13
C TYR A 140 15.80 -20.63 16.45
N LYS A 141 16.56 -21.48 15.76
CA LYS A 141 17.83 -21.13 15.09
C LYS A 141 17.78 -21.26 13.58
N GLN A 142 16.81 -21.98 13.03
CA GLN A 142 16.61 -22.20 11.62
C GLN A 142 15.12 -22.33 11.29
N THR A 143 14.76 -22.16 10.04
CA THR A 143 13.36 -22.21 9.58
C THR A 143 12.66 -23.53 9.92
N GLY A 144 13.39 -24.67 9.89
CA GLY A 144 12.86 -25.98 10.24
C GLY A 144 12.40 -26.15 11.71
N ASP A 145 12.89 -25.30 12.62
CA ASP A 145 12.49 -25.34 14.02
C ASP A 145 11.03 -24.90 14.24
N PHE A 146 10.42 -24.28 13.21
CA PHE A 146 9.00 -23.90 13.20
C PHE A 146 8.07 -24.99 12.65
N ALA A 147 8.58 -26.19 12.35
CA ALA A 147 7.74 -27.31 11.90
C ALA A 147 6.60 -27.57 12.92
N LYS A 148 5.34 -27.58 12.43
CA LYS A 148 4.10 -27.71 13.21
C LYS A 148 3.86 -26.62 14.24
N LYS A 149 4.60 -25.50 14.19
CA LYS A 149 4.40 -24.31 15.00
C LYS A 149 3.55 -23.30 14.25
N SER A 150 2.87 -22.41 14.97
CA SER A 150 2.12 -21.32 14.36
C SER A 150 3.01 -20.09 14.21
N VAL A 151 2.95 -19.45 13.03
CA VAL A 151 3.66 -18.20 12.73
C VAL A 151 2.69 -17.21 12.13
N ALA A 152 2.57 -16.02 12.72
CA ALA A 152 1.64 -15.01 12.24
C ALA A 152 2.29 -14.07 11.21
N VAL A 153 1.44 -13.58 10.30
CA VAL A 153 1.78 -12.64 9.23
C VAL A 153 0.65 -11.65 9.02
N GLN A 154 0.93 -10.51 8.39
CA GLN A 154 -0.15 -9.65 7.91
C GLN A 154 -0.75 -10.20 6.62
N LYS A 155 -2.07 -10.35 6.59
CA LYS A 155 -2.82 -10.85 5.43
C LYS A 155 -2.62 -9.98 4.19
N GLY A 156 -2.32 -10.61 3.05
CA GLY A 156 -2.11 -9.94 1.76
C GLY A 156 -0.74 -9.27 1.60
N SER A 157 0.14 -9.35 2.62
CA SER A 157 1.52 -8.83 2.54
C SER A 157 2.44 -9.77 1.76
N ILE A 158 3.61 -9.29 1.34
CA ILE A 158 4.66 -10.16 0.78
C ILE A 158 5.24 -11.09 1.87
N GLN A 159 5.21 -10.66 3.13
CA GLN A 159 5.66 -11.45 4.27
C GLN A 159 4.83 -12.73 4.46
N GLU A 160 3.54 -12.71 4.08
CA GLU A 160 2.72 -13.92 4.05
C GLU A 160 3.26 -14.95 3.04
N ASN A 161 3.65 -14.51 1.85
CA ASN A 161 4.24 -15.40 0.83
C ASN A 161 5.64 -15.88 1.24
N ILE A 162 6.46 -14.97 1.79
CA ILE A 162 7.79 -15.29 2.30
C ILE A 162 7.71 -16.34 3.43
N ALA A 163 6.77 -16.16 4.37
CA ALA A 163 6.57 -17.14 5.44
C ALA A 163 6.16 -18.51 4.90
N LYS A 164 5.19 -18.56 3.98
CA LYS A 164 4.76 -19.82 3.34
C LYS A 164 5.88 -20.51 2.58
N ALA A 165 6.76 -19.77 1.93
CA ALA A 165 7.89 -20.32 1.17
C ALA A 165 9.04 -20.80 2.06
N ASN A 166 9.34 -20.11 3.16
CA ASN A 166 10.49 -20.43 4.02
C ASN A 166 10.15 -21.34 5.20
N LEU A 167 8.89 -21.30 5.67
CA LEU A 167 8.39 -22.02 6.83
C LEU A 167 7.31 -23.02 6.40
N SER A 168 7.62 -23.85 5.38
CA SER A 168 6.64 -24.71 4.68
C SER A 168 5.89 -25.69 5.61
N ASP A 169 6.52 -26.11 6.71
CA ASP A 169 5.94 -27.04 7.68
C ASP A 169 5.29 -26.33 8.88
N ALA A 170 5.31 -24.99 8.91
CA ALA A 170 4.63 -24.18 9.92
C ALA A 170 3.16 -23.94 9.55
N ASN A 171 2.34 -23.67 10.57
CA ASN A 171 0.99 -23.16 10.39
C ASN A 171 1.04 -21.64 10.26
N VAL A 172 0.89 -21.10 9.05
CA VAL A 172 0.89 -19.66 8.80
C VAL A 172 -0.48 -19.07 9.11
N VAL A 173 -0.55 -18.19 10.11
CA VAL A 173 -1.76 -17.51 10.58
C VAL A 173 -1.79 -16.09 10.02
N SER A 174 -2.72 -15.82 9.11
CA SER A 174 -2.86 -14.52 8.46
C SER A 174 -3.82 -13.62 9.25
N LEU A 175 -3.32 -12.49 9.77
CA LEU A 175 -4.05 -11.53 10.59
C LEU A 175 -4.20 -10.18 9.87
N ALA A 176 -5.21 -9.40 10.25
CA ALA A 176 -5.49 -8.13 9.56
C ALA A 176 -4.42 -7.06 9.85
N GLN A 177 -3.86 -7.07 11.05
CA GLN A 177 -2.95 -6.03 11.54
C GLN A 177 -1.69 -6.61 12.18
N PRO A 178 -0.51 -5.97 12.00
CA PRO A 178 0.73 -6.38 12.67
C PRO A 178 0.62 -6.42 14.20
N GLY A 179 -0.12 -5.47 14.79
CA GLY A 179 -0.33 -5.43 16.24
C GLY A 179 -1.09 -6.63 16.78
N GLU A 180 -2.04 -7.20 16.03
CA GLU A 180 -2.72 -8.45 16.36
C GLU A 180 -1.72 -9.61 16.38
N ALA A 181 -0.87 -9.70 15.36
CA ALA A 181 0.17 -10.73 15.27
C ALA A 181 1.14 -10.70 16.47
N ILE A 182 1.55 -9.50 16.87
CA ILE A 182 2.41 -9.30 18.05
C ILE A 182 1.68 -9.72 19.35
N ASN A 183 0.39 -9.42 19.47
CA ASN A 183 -0.39 -9.85 20.64
C ASN A 183 -0.53 -11.38 20.71
N GLU A 184 -0.73 -12.05 19.56
CA GLU A 184 -0.73 -13.52 19.49
C GLU A 184 0.63 -14.12 19.88
N LEU A 185 1.75 -13.49 19.47
CA LEU A 185 3.09 -13.90 19.89
C LEU A 185 3.28 -13.74 21.42
N LYS A 186 2.88 -12.60 21.98
CA LYS A 186 3.01 -12.34 23.42
C LYS A 186 2.17 -13.29 24.25
N SER A 187 0.97 -13.62 23.81
CA SER A 187 0.08 -14.58 24.48
C SER A 187 0.50 -16.04 24.30
N GLY A 188 1.43 -16.33 23.35
CA GLY A 188 1.90 -17.69 23.06
C GLY A 188 0.96 -18.50 22.18
N GLN A 189 0.05 -17.85 21.44
CA GLN A 189 -0.78 -18.48 20.41
C GLN A 189 0.01 -18.76 19.13
N VAL A 190 1.05 -17.97 18.87
CA VAL A 190 2.02 -18.20 17.81
C VAL A 190 3.45 -18.13 18.38
N GLU A 191 4.39 -18.80 17.74
CA GLU A 191 5.80 -18.84 18.13
C GLU A 191 6.67 -17.81 17.40
N GLY A 192 6.15 -17.20 16.33
CA GLY A 192 6.86 -16.16 15.59
C GLY A 192 5.93 -15.26 14.80
N VAL A 193 6.44 -14.10 14.43
CA VAL A 193 5.75 -13.14 13.54
C VAL A 193 6.71 -12.70 12.45
N VAL A 194 6.32 -12.82 11.18
CA VAL A 194 7.12 -12.33 10.06
C VAL A 194 6.66 -10.92 9.71
N LEU A 195 7.59 -9.99 9.78
CA LEU A 195 7.35 -8.55 9.58
C LEU A 195 8.50 -7.92 8.79
N GLU A 196 8.28 -6.69 8.33
CA GLU A 196 9.34 -5.79 7.88
C GLU A 196 10.19 -5.33 9.06
N LYS A 197 11.50 -5.18 8.83
CA LYS A 197 12.48 -4.84 9.86
C LYS A 197 12.15 -3.53 10.61
N ALA A 198 11.71 -2.50 9.90
CA ALA A 198 11.37 -1.22 10.51
C ALA A 198 10.17 -1.34 11.48
N ILE A 199 9.18 -2.15 11.10
CA ILE A 199 7.98 -2.42 11.91
C ILE A 199 8.36 -3.31 13.11
N ALA A 200 9.10 -4.38 12.86
CA ALA A 200 9.60 -5.28 13.90
C ALA A 200 10.39 -4.52 14.97
N LYS A 201 11.28 -3.61 14.54
CA LYS A 201 12.05 -2.76 15.45
C LYS A 201 11.14 -1.93 16.37
N GLY A 202 10.08 -1.33 15.84
CA GLY A 202 9.10 -0.56 16.62
C GLY A 202 8.45 -1.39 17.72
N TYR A 203 8.07 -2.62 17.40
CA TYR A 203 7.48 -3.53 18.42
C TYR A 203 8.49 -4.05 19.43
N VAL A 204 9.70 -4.43 18.99
CA VAL A 204 10.75 -4.93 19.90
C VAL A 204 11.23 -3.84 20.85
N ASP A 205 11.38 -2.59 20.39
CA ASP A 205 11.78 -1.49 21.28
C ASP A 205 10.74 -1.15 22.34
N GLN A 206 9.45 -1.46 22.09
CA GLN A 206 8.35 -1.27 23.04
C GLN A 206 8.05 -2.49 23.91
N ASN A 207 8.61 -3.66 23.58
CA ASN A 207 8.35 -4.93 24.25
C ASN A 207 9.67 -5.66 24.52
N SER A 208 10.18 -5.51 25.75
CA SER A 208 11.48 -6.08 26.14
C SER A 208 11.52 -7.62 26.17
N ASP A 209 10.35 -8.26 26.09
CA ASP A 209 10.13 -9.71 26.01
C ASP A 209 10.18 -10.25 24.57
N LEU A 210 10.33 -9.37 23.58
CA LEU A 210 10.45 -9.74 22.16
C LEU A 210 11.87 -9.52 21.64
N ALA A 211 12.23 -10.24 20.58
CA ALA A 211 13.49 -10.07 19.86
C ALA A 211 13.32 -10.38 18.37
N VAL A 212 14.14 -9.75 17.55
CA VAL A 212 14.33 -10.17 16.15
C VAL A 212 15.23 -11.41 16.18
N SER A 213 14.80 -12.46 15.48
CA SER A 213 15.58 -13.70 15.31
C SER A 213 16.72 -13.49 14.31
N ASP A 214 17.82 -14.24 14.47
CA ASP A 214 18.93 -14.28 13.52
C ASP A 214 18.63 -15.15 12.27
N ILE A 215 17.43 -15.74 12.20
CA ILE A 215 17.01 -16.56 11.06
C ILE A 215 16.77 -15.67 9.84
N THR A 216 17.52 -15.96 8.76
CA THR A 216 17.34 -15.29 7.47
C THR A 216 16.20 -15.95 6.68
N LEU A 217 15.23 -15.16 6.27
CA LEU A 217 14.17 -15.56 5.36
C LEU A 217 14.55 -15.15 3.94
N LYS A 218 14.54 -16.11 3.01
CA LYS A 218 14.85 -15.87 1.60
C LYS A 218 13.65 -15.21 0.92
N SER A 219 13.91 -14.19 0.11
CA SER A 219 12.90 -13.52 -0.72
C SER A 219 13.41 -13.38 -2.14
N ASP A 220 12.59 -13.71 -3.11
CA ASP A 220 12.88 -13.52 -4.54
C ASP A 220 12.56 -12.10 -5.01
N SER A 221 11.85 -11.33 -4.19
CA SER A 221 11.51 -9.93 -4.46
C SER A 221 12.19 -8.99 -3.48
N LYS A 222 12.63 -7.83 -3.98
CA LYS A 222 13.07 -6.76 -3.08
C LYS A 222 11.87 -6.25 -2.28
N ASP A 223 12.05 -6.16 -0.97
CA ASP A 223 11.12 -5.49 -0.08
C ASP A 223 11.39 -3.99 -0.16
N ALA A 224 10.80 -3.34 -1.16
CA ALA A 224 11.01 -1.94 -1.45
C ALA A 224 9.67 -1.24 -1.73
N TYR A 225 9.40 -0.21 -0.94
CA TYR A 225 8.11 0.48 -0.97
C TYR A 225 7.99 1.47 -2.11
N ALA A 226 6.84 1.44 -2.78
CA ALA A 226 6.48 2.34 -3.86
C ALA A 226 4.99 2.74 -3.78
N VAL A 227 4.64 3.83 -4.43
CA VAL A 227 3.25 4.29 -4.56
C VAL A 227 2.57 3.51 -5.68
N ALA A 228 1.47 2.84 -5.38
CA ALA A 228 0.67 2.13 -6.37
C ALA A 228 -0.41 3.05 -6.98
N MET A 229 -0.61 2.91 -8.29
CA MET A 229 -1.56 3.67 -9.10
C MET A 229 -2.34 2.74 -10.01
N PRO A 230 -3.54 3.13 -10.51
CA PRO A 230 -4.22 2.38 -11.56
C PRO A 230 -3.30 2.17 -12.78
N LYS A 231 -3.43 1.02 -13.44
CA LYS A 231 -2.67 0.73 -14.67
C LYS A 231 -2.94 1.77 -15.76
N GLY A 232 -1.89 2.23 -16.44
CA GLY A 232 -1.97 3.29 -17.46
C GLY A 232 -1.97 4.71 -16.89
N SER A 233 -1.44 4.91 -15.67
CA SER A 233 -1.35 6.22 -15.00
C SER A 233 -0.02 6.94 -15.26
N ASP A 234 0.51 6.91 -16.49
CA ASP A 234 1.86 7.40 -16.83
C ASP A 234 2.11 8.85 -16.40
N LYS A 235 1.14 9.75 -16.64
CA LYS A 235 1.29 11.17 -16.29
C LYS A 235 1.32 11.37 -14.77
N LEU A 236 0.45 10.66 -14.03
CA LEU A 236 0.44 10.70 -12.57
C LEU A 236 1.73 10.11 -12.00
N LYS A 237 2.17 8.97 -12.52
CA LYS A 237 3.43 8.32 -12.16
C LYS A 237 4.63 9.25 -12.33
N ALA A 238 4.71 9.98 -13.45
CA ALA A 238 5.78 10.93 -13.69
C ALA A 238 5.81 12.05 -12.63
N LYS A 239 4.64 12.57 -12.21
CA LYS A 239 4.52 13.55 -11.15
C LYS A 239 4.94 12.99 -9.79
N VAL A 240 4.46 11.79 -9.45
CA VAL A 240 4.82 11.08 -8.21
C VAL A 240 6.33 10.84 -8.14
N ASN A 241 6.95 10.35 -9.22
CA ASN A 241 8.39 10.10 -9.28
C ASN A 241 9.20 11.39 -9.10
N LYS A 242 8.76 12.51 -9.68
CA LYS A 242 9.38 13.82 -9.46
C LYS A 242 9.41 14.19 -7.98
N VAL A 243 8.30 13.97 -7.26
CA VAL A 243 8.21 14.24 -5.82
C VAL A 243 9.14 13.31 -5.04
N ILE A 244 9.09 12.01 -5.31
CA ILE A 244 9.95 11.02 -4.63
C ILE A 244 11.42 11.35 -4.84
N ALA A 245 11.85 11.64 -6.07
CA ALA A 245 13.23 12.01 -6.38
C ALA A 245 13.67 13.28 -5.62
N LYS A 246 12.79 14.29 -5.53
CA LYS A 246 13.05 15.51 -4.74
C LYS A 246 13.20 15.19 -3.26
N LEU A 247 12.26 14.45 -2.66
CA LEU A 247 12.28 14.10 -1.24
C LEU A 247 13.53 13.26 -0.88
N LYS A 248 13.92 12.30 -1.75
CA LYS A 248 15.14 11.52 -1.59
C LYS A 248 16.39 12.39 -1.62
N LYS A 249 16.50 13.29 -2.62
CA LYS A 249 17.64 14.22 -2.74
C LYS A 249 17.78 15.14 -1.53
N GLU A 250 16.66 15.54 -0.93
CA GLU A 250 16.61 16.40 0.25
C GLU A 250 16.77 15.63 1.58
N GLY A 251 16.90 14.28 1.56
CA GLY A 251 16.94 13.43 2.76
C GLY A 251 15.66 13.45 3.60
N LYS A 252 14.56 13.90 3.01
CA LYS A 252 13.29 14.07 3.74
C LYS A 252 12.61 12.75 4.07
N ILE A 253 12.74 11.74 3.21
CA ILE A 253 12.10 10.43 3.47
C ILE A 253 12.68 9.82 4.74
N ASP A 254 14.00 9.83 4.91
CA ASP A 254 14.68 9.32 6.11
C ASP A 254 14.28 10.14 7.35
N SER A 255 14.15 11.47 7.21
CA SER A 255 13.66 12.33 8.29
C SER A 255 12.23 11.99 8.67
N TYR A 256 11.32 11.84 7.70
CA TYR A 256 9.93 11.46 7.97
C TYR A 256 9.84 10.12 8.72
N VAL A 257 10.60 9.10 8.28
CA VAL A 257 10.65 7.81 8.96
C VAL A 257 11.15 7.95 10.39
N LYS A 258 12.26 8.69 10.60
CA LYS A 258 12.85 8.92 11.92
C LYS A 258 11.89 9.67 12.86
N ASP A 259 11.27 10.74 12.38
CA ASP A 259 10.37 11.57 13.18
C ASP A 259 9.09 10.81 13.54
N ALA A 260 8.53 10.09 12.57
CA ALA A 260 7.36 9.23 12.78
C ALA A 260 7.66 8.07 13.75
N TYR A 261 8.87 7.48 13.66
CA TYR A 261 9.32 6.47 14.60
C TYR A 261 9.38 7.01 16.03
N ALA A 262 10.00 8.17 16.23
CA ALA A 262 10.05 8.82 17.55
C ALA A 262 8.65 9.17 18.09
N LEU A 263 7.72 9.52 17.20
CA LEU A 263 6.32 9.80 17.56
C LEU A 263 5.58 8.51 17.95
N SER A 264 5.78 7.41 17.23
CA SER A 264 5.11 6.13 17.51
C SER A 264 5.48 5.58 18.90
N LEU A 265 6.74 5.71 19.32
CA LEU A 265 7.18 5.30 20.64
C LEU A 265 6.48 6.09 21.76
N LYS A 266 6.20 7.39 21.55
CA LYS A 266 5.48 8.24 22.52
C LYS A 266 3.98 7.96 22.58
N SER A 267 3.39 7.48 21.50
CA SER A 267 1.96 7.21 21.40
C SER A 267 1.56 5.93 22.11
N SER A 268 2.47 4.98 22.25
CA SER A 268 2.24 3.68 22.90
C SER A 268 2.37 3.72 24.43
N THR A 269 2.87 4.84 24.98
CA THR A 269 3.09 5.02 26.44
C THR A 269 1.91 5.71 27.12
N LYS A 270 0.80 5.92 26.45
CA LYS A 270 -0.45 6.46 26.98
C LYS A 270 -1.58 5.44 26.87
#